data_48e0d4c6a19802f9f5414d5307a53ba2
#
_entry.id   48e0d4c6a19802f9f5414d5307a53ba2
#
_cell.length_a   1.000
_cell.length_b   1.000
_cell.length_c   1.000
_cell.angle_alpha   90.00
_cell.angle_beta   90.00
_cell.angle_gamma   90.00
#
_symmetry.space_group_name_H-M   'P 1'
#
loop_
_entity.id
_entity.type
_entity.pdbx_description
1 polymer ?
#
loop_
_entity_poly.entity_id
_entity_poly.type
_entity_poly.pdbx_seq_one_letter_code
_entity_poly.pdbx_strand_id
1 'polypeptide(L)'
;MAKTTSKKRKVIVDSVGQAHINASFNNIIISITNKKGEVISWSSAGKMGFRGSKKNTPYAAQTAAEDAAKVAYEAGVRRIKVLVKGPGNGRESAIRTLHNNGLEVTEIVDVTPMPHNGCRPPKRLSLIHI
;
A
#
# COMPACT_ATOMS: atom_id res chain seq x y z
N MET A 1 -21.09 17.47 -7.86
CA MET A 1 -21.54 17.14 -8.51
C MET A 1 -21.25 15.94 -9.05
N ALA A 2 -21.97 15.26 -9.07
CA ALA A 2 -21.71 13.92 -9.45
C ALA A 2 -21.28 13.73 -10.85
N LYS A 3 -21.32 14.78 -11.60
CA LYS A 3 -20.99 14.66 -12.94
C LYS A 3 -19.65 14.27 -13.16
N THR A 4 -18.75 14.55 -12.31
CA THR A 4 -17.40 14.14 -12.55
C THR A 4 -17.24 12.63 -12.45
N THR A 5 -18.16 11.99 -11.77
CA THR A 5 -18.04 10.54 -11.63
C THR A 5 -18.32 9.81 -12.93
N SER A 6 -19.12 10.39 -13.80
CA SER A 6 -19.45 9.73 -15.05
C SER A 6 -18.23 9.61 -15.97
N LYS A 7 -17.19 10.41 -15.72
CA LYS A 7 -15.99 10.38 -16.54
C LYS A 7 -14.92 9.48 -15.98
N LYS A 8 -15.11 8.91 -14.82
CA LYS A 8 -14.11 8.04 -14.25
C LYS A 8 -14.10 6.72 -14.99
N ARG A 9 -12.91 6.23 -15.26
CA ARG A 9 -12.80 4.92 -15.85
C ARG A 9 -13.28 3.91 -14.87
N LYS A 10 -14.01 2.94 -15.34
CA LYS A 10 -14.37 1.81 -14.49
C LYS A 10 -13.19 0.88 -14.41
N VAL A 11 -12.79 0.56 -13.21
CA VAL A 11 -11.74 -0.42 -12.98
C VAL A 11 -12.41 -1.79 -12.89
N ILE A 12 -11.90 -2.73 -13.66
CA ILE A 12 -12.42 -4.10 -13.61
C ILE A 12 -11.97 -4.73 -12.31
N VAL A 13 -12.90 -5.18 -11.50
CA VAL A 13 -12.61 -5.80 -10.22
C VAL A 13 -12.81 -7.29 -10.31
N ASP A 14 -11.69 -8.02 -10.20
CA ASP A 14 -11.73 -9.47 -10.16
C ASP A 14 -11.67 -9.92 -8.72
N SER A 15 -12.04 -11.17 -8.46
CA SER A 15 -11.90 -11.73 -7.11
C SER A 15 -10.44 -11.88 -6.70
N VAL A 16 -9.53 -11.91 -7.66
CA VAL A 16 -8.09 -12.01 -7.42
C VAL A 16 -7.45 -10.68 -7.83
N GLY A 17 -6.66 -10.11 -6.94
CA GLY A 17 -5.96 -8.87 -7.20
C GLY A 17 -4.56 -8.89 -6.61
N GLN A 18 -3.96 -7.72 -6.56
CA GLN A 18 -2.63 -7.54 -5.99
C GLN A 18 -2.66 -6.43 -4.96
N ALA A 19 -1.91 -6.60 -3.88
CA ALA A 19 -1.71 -5.56 -2.90
C ALA A 19 -0.26 -5.10 -2.96
N HIS A 20 -0.05 -3.84 -3.24
CA HIS A 20 1.27 -3.25 -3.31
C HIS A 20 1.53 -2.48 -2.04
N ILE A 21 2.45 -2.96 -1.22
CA ILE A 21 2.80 -2.32 0.03
C ILE A 21 4.17 -1.66 -0.14
N ASN A 22 4.19 -0.34 -0.08
CA ASN A 22 5.43 0.43 -0.15
C ASN A 22 5.71 0.99 1.25
N ALA A 23 6.62 0.36 1.96
CA ALA A 23 6.94 0.72 3.34
C ALA A 23 8.30 1.39 3.40
N SER A 24 8.32 2.70 3.59
CA SER A 24 9.56 3.45 3.76
C SER A 24 9.78 3.74 5.25
N PHE A 25 10.90 4.37 5.57
CA PHE A 25 11.16 4.76 6.95
C PHE A 25 10.24 5.87 7.46
N ASN A 26 9.61 6.59 6.55
CA ASN A 26 8.77 7.74 6.91
C ASN A 26 7.29 7.52 6.71
N ASN A 27 6.90 6.50 5.99
CA ASN A 27 5.49 6.30 5.66
C ASN A 27 5.24 4.88 5.16
N ILE A 28 3.96 4.54 5.02
CA ILE A 28 3.58 3.31 4.38
C ILE A 28 2.40 3.62 3.46
N ILE A 29 2.44 3.09 2.26
CA ILE A 29 1.39 3.26 1.26
C ILE A 29 0.96 1.89 0.81
N ILE A 30 -0.34 1.63 0.83
CA ILE A 30 -0.91 0.35 0.43
C ILE A 30 -1.88 0.60 -0.71
N SER A 31 -1.67 -0.06 -1.83
CA SER A 31 -2.55 0.03 -2.99
C SER A 31 -3.03 -1.35 -3.37
N ILE A 32 -4.32 -1.54 -3.50
CA ILE A 32 -4.89 -2.80 -3.92
C ILE A 32 -5.35 -2.64 -5.36
N THR A 33 -4.84 -3.49 -6.23
CA THR A 33 -5.07 -3.37 -7.67
C THR A 33 -5.67 -4.66 -8.22
N ASN A 34 -6.15 -4.58 -9.47
CA ASN A 34 -6.54 -5.78 -10.19
C ASN A 34 -5.28 -6.40 -10.82
N LYS A 35 -5.45 -7.47 -11.59
CA LYS A 35 -4.32 -8.15 -12.21
C LYS A 35 -3.58 -7.28 -13.22
N LYS A 36 -4.24 -6.30 -13.78
CA LYS A 36 -3.64 -5.39 -14.76
C LYS A 36 -2.87 -4.26 -14.11
N GLY A 37 -2.96 -4.11 -12.79
CA GLY A 37 -2.29 -3.04 -12.08
C GLY A 37 -3.12 -1.78 -11.89
N GLU A 38 -4.40 -1.80 -12.25
CA GLU A 38 -5.28 -0.65 -12.04
C GLU A 38 -5.72 -0.60 -10.59
N VAL A 39 -5.57 0.55 -9.95
CA VAL A 39 -5.85 0.70 -8.53
C VAL A 39 -7.34 0.65 -8.23
N ILE A 40 -7.73 -0.26 -7.35
CA ILE A 40 -9.10 -0.38 -6.87
C ILE A 40 -9.29 0.44 -5.61
N SER A 41 -8.34 0.32 -4.68
CA SER A 41 -8.36 1.10 -3.44
C SER A 41 -6.93 1.38 -2.99
N TRP A 42 -6.76 2.43 -2.20
CA TRP A 42 -5.46 2.75 -1.65
C TRP A 42 -5.63 3.45 -0.31
N SER A 43 -4.59 3.38 0.49
CA SER A 43 -4.53 4.14 1.73
C SER A 43 -3.07 4.32 2.13
N SER A 44 -2.82 5.26 3.01
CA SER A 44 -1.49 5.48 3.54
C SER A 44 -1.61 5.96 4.98
N ALA A 45 -0.50 5.95 5.71
CA ALA A 45 -0.50 6.47 7.06
C ALA A 45 -0.85 7.95 7.06
N GLY A 46 -0.38 8.70 6.06
CA GLY A 46 -0.72 10.12 5.95
C GLY A 46 -2.20 10.36 5.68
N LYS A 47 -2.80 9.52 4.85
CA LYS A 47 -4.24 9.60 4.55
C LYS A 47 -5.08 9.39 5.82
N MET A 48 -4.61 8.53 6.72
CA MET A 48 -5.33 8.22 7.95
C MET A 48 -5.05 9.21 9.08
N GLY A 49 -4.34 10.30 8.81
CA GLY A 49 -4.11 11.35 9.77
C GLY A 49 -2.83 11.27 10.58
N PHE A 50 -2.01 10.27 10.35
CA PHE A 50 -0.72 10.17 11.04
C PHE A 50 0.26 11.18 10.45
N ARG A 51 1.10 11.75 11.28
CA ARG A 51 2.06 12.76 10.85
C ARG A 51 3.44 12.52 11.43
N GLY A 52 4.45 12.94 10.68
CA GLY A 52 5.83 12.85 11.10
C GLY A 52 6.26 11.42 11.39
N SER A 53 6.95 11.20 12.48
CA SER A 53 7.45 9.89 12.83
C SER A 53 6.35 8.86 13.12
N LYS A 54 5.14 9.31 13.37
CA LYS A 54 4.03 8.40 13.63
C LYS A 54 3.61 7.62 12.39
N LYS A 55 3.94 8.10 11.20
CA LYS A 55 3.62 7.39 9.96
C LYS A 55 4.41 6.10 9.80
N ASN A 56 5.48 5.94 10.54
CA ASN A 56 6.33 4.76 10.44
C ASN A 56 6.05 3.72 11.52
N THR A 57 4.91 3.76 12.15
CA THR A 57 4.58 2.82 13.22
C THR A 57 3.78 1.65 12.68
N PRO A 58 3.87 0.47 13.32
CA PRO A 58 3.03 -0.67 12.94
C PRO A 58 1.54 -0.36 13.07
N TYR A 59 1.17 0.46 14.04
CA TYR A 59 -0.23 0.85 14.20
C TYR A 59 -0.72 1.67 13.01
N ALA A 60 0.09 2.59 12.51
CA ALA A 60 -0.26 3.37 11.34
C ALA A 60 -0.43 2.47 10.12
N ALA A 61 0.47 1.49 9.96
CA ALA A 61 0.37 0.51 8.86
C ALA A 61 -0.91 -0.30 8.98
N GLN A 62 -1.26 -0.72 10.17
CA GLN A 62 -2.48 -1.47 10.42
C GLN A 62 -3.71 -0.66 10.03
N THR A 63 -3.77 0.60 10.45
CA THR A 63 -4.90 1.48 10.15
C THR A 63 -5.05 1.71 8.65
N ALA A 64 -3.94 1.96 7.96
CA ALA A 64 -3.95 2.16 6.53
C ALA A 64 -4.41 0.89 5.79
N ALA A 65 -3.89 -0.27 6.20
CA ALA A 65 -4.25 -1.54 5.58
C ALA A 65 -5.73 -1.85 5.78
N GLU A 66 -6.26 -1.53 6.95
CA GLU A 66 -7.66 -1.75 7.24
C GLU A 66 -8.56 -0.94 6.32
N ASP A 67 -8.23 0.33 6.13
CA ASP A 67 -9.00 1.20 5.23
C ASP A 67 -8.97 0.68 3.79
N ALA A 68 -7.79 0.37 3.28
CA ALA A 68 -7.65 -0.14 1.92
C ALA A 68 -8.38 -1.49 1.74
N ALA A 69 -8.26 -2.36 2.73
CA ALA A 69 -8.88 -3.69 2.67
C ALA A 69 -10.40 -3.62 2.66
N LYS A 70 -10.97 -2.73 3.46
CA LYS A 70 -12.42 -2.56 3.49
C LYS A 70 -12.98 -2.17 2.14
N VAL A 71 -12.38 -1.18 1.52
CA VAL A 71 -12.83 -0.69 0.21
C VAL A 71 -12.68 -1.78 -0.85
N ALA A 72 -11.55 -2.47 -0.84
CA ALA A 72 -11.32 -3.54 -1.81
C ALA A 72 -12.29 -4.71 -1.62
N TYR A 73 -12.56 -5.08 -0.38
CA TYR A 73 -13.48 -6.17 -0.09
C TYR A 73 -14.89 -5.84 -0.57
N GLU A 74 -15.34 -4.62 -0.31
CA GLU A 74 -16.65 -4.16 -0.78
C GLU A 74 -16.72 -4.12 -2.30
N ALA A 75 -15.61 -3.85 -2.96
CA ALA A 75 -15.55 -3.84 -4.41
C ALA A 75 -15.57 -5.23 -5.03
N GLY A 76 -15.27 -6.26 -4.26
CA GLY A 76 -15.34 -7.63 -4.75
C GLY A 76 -14.06 -8.43 -4.69
N VAL A 77 -12.96 -7.85 -4.26
CA VAL A 77 -11.67 -8.55 -4.15
C VAL A 77 -11.74 -9.52 -2.98
N ARG A 78 -11.28 -10.75 -3.19
CA ARG A 78 -11.27 -11.79 -2.16
C ARG A 78 -9.90 -12.41 -1.95
N ARG A 79 -9.07 -12.43 -2.98
CA ARG A 79 -7.72 -13.00 -2.91
C ARG A 79 -6.72 -11.99 -3.42
N ILE A 80 -5.58 -11.91 -2.77
CA ILE A 80 -4.55 -10.97 -3.16
C ILE A 80 -3.17 -11.62 -3.13
N LYS A 81 -2.33 -11.16 -4.06
CA LYS A 81 -0.91 -11.45 -4.05
C LYS A 81 -0.26 -10.19 -3.48
N VAL A 82 0.50 -10.33 -2.41
CA VAL A 82 1.12 -9.18 -1.75
C VAL A 82 2.52 -8.95 -2.30
N LEU A 83 2.77 -7.73 -2.78
CA LEU A 83 4.07 -7.31 -3.28
C LEU A 83 4.60 -6.24 -2.34
N VAL A 84 5.61 -6.59 -1.56
CA VAL A 84 6.15 -5.70 -0.54
C VAL A 84 7.42 -5.02 -1.04
N LYS A 85 7.54 -3.73 -0.82
CA LYS A 85 8.68 -2.95 -1.25
C LYS A 85 9.13 -2.04 -0.13
N GLY A 86 10.42 -2.04 0.15
CA GLY A 86 11.03 -1.13 1.12
C GLY A 86 11.27 -1.74 2.49
N PRO A 87 12.10 -1.08 3.29
CA PRO A 87 12.54 -1.58 4.60
C PRO A 87 11.68 -1.16 5.79
N GLY A 88 10.56 -0.51 5.57
CA GLY A 88 9.75 0.04 6.66
C GLY A 88 9.25 -1.01 7.65
N ASN A 89 9.00 -0.59 8.87
CA ASN A 89 8.60 -1.48 9.96
C ASN A 89 7.16 -1.97 9.88
N GLY A 90 6.32 -1.34 9.08
CA GLY A 90 4.90 -1.67 9.04
C GLY A 90 4.52 -2.81 8.11
N ARG A 91 5.50 -3.43 7.46
CA ARG A 91 5.23 -4.45 6.44
C ARG A 91 4.38 -5.61 6.95
N GLU A 92 4.82 -6.22 8.04
CA GLU A 92 4.14 -7.39 8.59
C GLU A 92 2.77 -7.05 9.12
N SER A 93 2.65 -5.92 9.80
CA SER A 93 1.37 -5.47 10.34
C SER A 93 0.37 -5.24 9.23
N ALA A 94 0.81 -4.66 8.11
CA ALA A 94 -0.06 -4.42 6.97
C ALA A 94 -0.56 -5.72 6.36
N ILE A 95 0.34 -6.68 6.14
CA ILE A 95 -0.02 -7.98 5.57
C ILE A 95 -1.01 -8.71 6.46
N ARG A 96 -0.73 -8.72 7.77
CA ARG A 96 -1.60 -9.38 8.74
C ARG A 96 -2.99 -8.75 8.76
N THR A 97 -3.05 -7.44 8.69
CA THR A 97 -4.32 -6.71 8.69
C THR A 97 -5.13 -6.98 7.42
N LEU A 98 -4.47 -7.05 6.27
CA LEU A 98 -5.16 -7.40 5.03
C LEU A 98 -5.80 -8.77 5.13
N HIS A 99 -5.09 -9.73 5.71
CA HIS A 99 -5.63 -11.08 5.91
C HIS A 99 -6.81 -11.06 6.88
N ASN A 100 -6.70 -10.33 7.96
CA ASN A 100 -7.74 -10.27 8.99
C ASN A 100 -9.04 -9.60 8.50
N ASN A 101 -8.94 -8.78 7.45
CA ASN A 101 -10.11 -8.11 6.90
C ASN A 101 -10.81 -8.91 5.79
N GLY A 102 -10.49 -10.18 5.67
CA GLY A 102 -11.18 -11.08 4.76
C GLY A 102 -10.52 -11.29 3.42
N LEU A 103 -9.37 -10.68 3.17
CA LEU A 103 -8.63 -10.87 1.94
C LEU A 103 -7.67 -12.04 2.12
N GLU A 104 -7.85 -13.09 1.31
CA GLU A 104 -6.95 -14.23 1.37
C GLU A 104 -5.62 -13.88 0.72
N VAL A 105 -4.54 -13.98 1.48
CA VAL A 105 -3.19 -13.72 0.97
C VAL A 105 -2.67 -15.01 0.35
N THR A 106 -2.52 -15.03 -0.97
CA THR A 106 -2.10 -16.22 -1.69
C THR A 106 -0.59 -16.33 -1.79
N GLU A 107 0.09 -15.19 -1.84
CA GLU A 107 1.53 -15.17 -2.01
C GLU A 107 2.08 -13.85 -1.49
N ILE A 108 3.28 -13.89 -0.93
CA ILE A 108 3.96 -12.68 -0.46
C ILE A 108 5.32 -12.64 -1.17
N VAL A 109 5.56 -11.57 -1.92
CA VAL A 109 6.80 -11.40 -2.67
C VAL A 109 7.44 -10.08 -2.28
N ASP A 110 8.73 -10.10 -1.98
CA ASP A 110 9.49 -8.89 -1.69
C ASP A 110 10.06 -8.39 -3.02
N VAL A 111 9.64 -7.22 -3.45
CA VAL A 111 10.07 -6.63 -4.71
C VAL A 111 10.95 -5.38 -4.49
N THR A 112 11.56 -5.28 -3.34
CA THR A 112 12.46 -4.17 -3.04
C THR A 112 13.56 -4.11 -4.09
N PRO A 113 13.76 -2.97 -4.78
CA PRO A 113 14.76 -2.89 -5.82
C PRO A 113 16.17 -2.96 -5.27
N MET A 114 17.03 -3.72 -5.95
CA MET A 114 18.44 -3.85 -5.61
C MET A 114 19.24 -3.57 -6.87
N PRO A 115 19.62 -2.31 -7.09
CA PRO A 115 20.34 -1.97 -8.31
C PRO A 115 21.76 -2.56 -8.34
N HIS A 116 22.20 -2.91 -9.55
CA HIS A 116 23.57 -3.38 -9.75
C HIS A 116 24.42 -2.14 -10.04
N ASN A 117 24.68 -1.32 -9.03
CA ASN A 117 25.33 -0.02 -9.14
C ASN A 117 24.49 1.07 -9.84
N GLY A 118 23.28 0.81 -10.15
CA GLY A 118 22.32 1.70 -10.78
C GLY A 118 22.64 3.19 -10.88
N CYS A 119 21.63 4.02 -10.73
CA CYS A 119 21.79 5.46 -10.79
C CYS A 119 22.44 6.00 -9.54
N ARG A 120 23.09 7.15 -9.67
CA ARG A 120 23.63 7.84 -8.49
C ARG A 120 22.46 8.17 -7.56
N PRO A 121 22.58 7.84 -6.26
CA PRO A 121 21.51 8.17 -5.32
C PRO A 121 21.36 9.68 -5.17
N PRO A 122 20.18 10.14 -4.76
CA PRO A 122 19.96 11.55 -4.56
C PRO A 122 20.80 12.07 -3.40
N LYS A 123 20.95 13.39 -3.36
CA LYS A 123 21.70 14.03 -2.30
C LYS A 123 21.05 13.67 -0.96
N ARG A 124 21.91 13.36 0.00
CA ARG A 124 21.44 12.96 1.32
C ARG A 124 20.69 14.10 2.01
N LEU A 125 19.55 13.78 2.59
CA LEU A 125 18.80 14.75 3.36
C LEU A 125 19.59 15.11 4.60
N SER A 126 19.79 16.40 4.81
CA SER A 126 20.60 16.86 5.90
C SER A 126 19.73 17.37 7.03
N LEU A 127 19.17 16.45 7.79
CA LEU A 127 18.38 16.81 8.96
C LEU A 127 19.25 17.33 10.09
N ILE A 128 20.53 17.07 9.99
CA ILE A 128 21.49 17.43 11.03
C ILE A 128 21.88 18.90 10.96
N HIS A 129 21.70 19.52 9.82
CA HIS A 129 22.12 20.90 9.64
C HIS A 129 21.10 21.93 10.03
N ILE A 130 20.08 21.52 10.67
CA ILE A 130 19.02 22.41 11.07
C ILE A 130 19.28 22.97 12.45
#